data_123268d352c5853b76c6d6a3c4a87ad4
#
_entry.id   123268d352c5853b76c6d6a3c4a87ad4
#
_cell.length_a   1.000
_cell.length_b   1.000
_cell.length_c   1.000
_cell.angle_alpha   90.00
_cell.angle_beta   90.00
_cell.angle_gamma   90.00
#
_symmetry.space_group_name_H-M   'P 1'
#
loop_
_entity.id
_entity.type
_entity.pdbx_description
1 polymer ?
#
loop_
_entity_poly.entity_id
_entity_poly.type
_entity_poly.pdbx_seq_one_letter_code
_entity_poly.pdbx_strand_id
1 'polypeptide(L)'
;MYLHSAFKKESEELEQMKRVERGKDIDSLLYDLLTTQSHINFGEDAVRKIITDYLGAKTKFETDSKGNLYINVLKKNKTPSKVMFSSHLDTVDSRNKGVERIILKTKDDWIRCAIVKEEKYLTIGKEKVNKFQLESLARKKDMDFDTYTIRDGKVYGSDEPLFGNWVYTGIDAKIKSEPKLRANILGADDKVGCYIMCRMIEQGIPGMYVFHHGEEASCQGSKYIAREYKEFAKNFNYCIAFDRAGYNDIITKQSGIVCCSNEFATDLAEQMNRRLPPQEKMKPSPHGAYTDSASYTEIIPECTNISVGYKSQHTDDETFDHEWLTVHLLPALFQVDWESLPVSRDPSVRTYGYLGYGGYYGNYGYSAEDEEYGSGFTNRGGVWGKTSSTTASVTRTVKRGAKNIRSCFDRYKHVMKNVDPFDPETGFDDTETEEMKINRILLTFLSEEMSENEKAELVLRAYEINPDDVEEFNFNNRTWGL
;
A
#
# COMPACT_ATOMS: atom_id res chain seq x y z
N MET A 1 23.19 -7.88 15.53
CA MET A 1 23.94 -8.81 14.66
C MET A 1 23.11 -9.37 13.52
N TYR A 2 21.88 -9.83 13.75
CA TYR A 2 21.00 -10.39 12.71
C TYR A 2 20.62 -9.41 11.60
N LEU A 3 20.26 -8.16 11.92
CA LEU A 3 19.86 -7.16 10.91
C LEU A 3 20.98 -6.82 9.92
N HIS A 4 22.22 -6.66 10.38
CA HIS A 4 23.33 -6.31 9.49
C HIS A 4 23.72 -7.45 8.52
N SER A 5 23.58 -8.72 8.98
CA SER A 5 23.80 -9.88 8.09
C SER A 5 22.71 -10.04 7.05
N ALA A 6 21.45 -9.76 7.40
CA ALA A 6 20.32 -9.80 6.46
C ALA A 6 20.45 -8.72 5.37
N PHE A 7 20.75 -7.49 5.71
CA PHE A 7 20.97 -6.40 4.75
C PHE A 7 22.16 -6.63 3.81
N LYS A 8 23.24 -7.26 4.32
CA LYS A 8 24.39 -7.59 3.47
C LYS A 8 24.00 -8.67 2.45
N LYS A 9 23.27 -9.70 2.86
CA LYS A 9 22.80 -10.77 2.00
C LYS A 9 21.86 -10.23 0.91
N GLU A 10 20.91 -9.38 1.28
CA GLU A 10 20.02 -8.70 0.35
C GLU A 10 20.76 -7.93 -0.74
N SER A 11 21.72 -7.08 -0.36
CA SER A 11 22.52 -6.31 -1.33
C SER A 11 23.31 -7.20 -2.28
N GLU A 12 23.92 -8.30 -1.77
CA GLU A 12 24.64 -9.27 -2.58
C GLU A 12 23.71 -10.01 -3.57
N GLU A 13 22.50 -10.33 -3.17
CA GLU A 13 21.48 -10.92 -4.04
C GLU A 13 21.03 -9.95 -5.15
N LEU A 14 20.75 -8.69 -4.82
CA LEU A 14 20.36 -7.66 -5.78
C LEU A 14 21.48 -7.37 -6.80
N GLU A 15 22.75 -7.36 -6.36
CA GLU A 15 23.91 -7.15 -7.23
C GLU A 15 24.11 -8.30 -8.26
N GLN A 16 23.56 -9.49 -7.99
CA GLN A 16 23.60 -10.63 -8.90
C GLN A 16 22.44 -10.63 -9.91
N MET A 17 21.42 -9.81 -9.70
CA MET A 17 20.28 -9.70 -10.62
C MET A 17 20.65 -8.89 -11.87
N LYS A 18 20.02 -9.23 -12.99
CA LYS A 18 20.20 -8.50 -14.24
C LYS A 18 19.45 -7.17 -14.18
N ARG A 19 20.12 -6.06 -14.48
CA ARG A 19 19.44 -4.79 -14.74
C ARG A 19 18.60 -4.90 -16.00
N VAL A 20 17.37 -4.42 -15.91
CA VAL A 20 16.42 -4.39 -17.04
C VAL A 20 16.74 -3.21 -17.95
N GLU A 21 16.85 -3.48 -19.25
CA GLU A 21 17.04 -2.46 -20.27
C GLU A 21 15.70 -2.08 -20.90
N ARG A 22 15.39 -0.76 -20.89
CA ARG A 22 14.19 -0.18 -21.48
C ARG A 22 14.04 -0.55 -22.96
N GLY A 23 12.88 -1.04 -23.35
CA GLY A 23 12.55 -1.40 -24.75
C GLY A 23 13.25 -2.64 -25.28
N LYS A 24 14.06 -3.32 -24.45
CA LYS A 24 14.77 -4.54 -24.81
C LYS A 24 14.33 -5.74 -23.95
N ASP A 25 14.39 -5.58 -22.64
CA ASP A 25 14.02 -6.63 -21.70
C ASP A 25 12.53 -6.53 -21.31
N ILE A 26 11.99 -5.31 -21.24
CA ILE A 26 10.58 -5.01 -21.06
C ILE A 26 10.13 -3.86 -21.94
N ASP A 27 8.83 -3.76 -22.17
CA ASP A 27 8.21 -2.67 -22.92
C ASP A 27 8.58 -1.29 -22.36
N SER A 28 8.78 -0.30 -23.25
CA SER A 28 9.22 1.04 -22.85
C SER A 28 8.22 1.74 -21.92
N LEU A 29 6.91 1.59 -22.19
CA LEU A 29 5.88 2.17 -21.33
C LEU A 29 5.94 1.57 -19.92
N LEU A 30 6.00 0.23 -19.84
CA LEU A 30 6.06 -0.45 -18.54
C LEU A 30 7.32 -0.05 -17.76
N TYR A 31 8.46 0.04 -18.44
CA TYR A 31 9.70 0.52 -17.81
C TYR A 31 9.55 1.94 -17.26
N ASP A 32 9.00 2.85 -18.06
CA ASP A 32 8.82 4.25 -17.68
C ASP A 32 7.84 4.39 -16.50
N LEU A 33 6.75 3.60 -16.48
CA LEU A 33 5.84 3.54 -15.36
C LEU A 33 6.54 3.04 -14.09
N LEU A 34 7.23 1.91 -14.14
CA LEU A 34 7.88 1.30 -12.98
C LEU A 34 9.05 2.12 -12.42
N THR A 35 9.78 2.85 -13.27
CA THR A 35 10.86 3.74 -12.82
C THR A 35 10.36 5.07 -12.28
N THR A 36 9.14 5.48 -12.62
CA THR A 36 8.54 6.71 -12.11
C THR A 36 7.99 6.50 -10.72
N GLN A 37 8.51 7.23 -9.75
CA GLN A 37 7.94 7.25 -8.40
C GLN A 37 6.67 8.09 -8.40
N SER A 38 5.58 7.54 -7.86
CA SER A 38 4.31 8.25 -7.69
C SER A 38 3.72 7.96 -6.31
N HIS A 39 3.32 9.00 -5.64
CA HIS A 39 2.64 8.96 -4.34
C HIS A 39 1.57 10.04 -4.39
N ILE A 40 0.51 9.94 -3.60
CA ILE A 40 -0.58 10.91 -3.62
C ILE A 40 -0.13 12.38 -3.50
N ASN A 41 0.98 12.62 -2.82
CA ASN A 41 1.53 13.96 -2.62
C ASN A 41 2.52 14.40 -3.73
N PHE A 42 2.94 13.50 -4.62
CA PHE A 42 3.87 13.80 -5.71
C PHE A 42 3.93 12.67 -6.74
N GLY A 43 4.20 13.00 -7.98
CA GLY A 43 4.56 12.05 -9.03
C GLY A 43 3.40 11.52 -9.87
N GLU A 44 2.15 11.57 -9.43
CA GLU A 44 1.01 11.14 -10.25
C GLU A 44 0.91 11.94 -11.57
N ASP A 45 1.25 13.24 -11.57
CA ASP A 45 1.29 14.03 -12.81
C ASP A 45 2.32 13.47 -13.80
N ALA A 46 3.43 12.93 -13.31
CA ALA A 46 4.43 12.29 -14.18
C ALA A 46 3.87 11.00 -14.78
N VAL A 47 3.14 10.20 -14.00
CA VAL A 47 2.47 8.98 -14.50
C VAL A 47 1.40 9.33 -15.52
N ARG A 48 0.53 10.32 -15.24
CA ARG A 48 -0.45 10.84 -16.21
C ARG A 48 0.23 11.29 -17.53
N LYS A 49 1.34 12.00 -17.41
CA LYS A 49 2.10 12.44 -18.58
C LYS A 49 2.66 11.27 -19.38
N ILE A 50 3.22 10.25 -18.76
CA ILE A 50 3.71 9.05 -19.44
C ILE A 50 2.58 8.38 -20.21
N ILE A 51 1.41 8.20 -19.59
CA ILE A 51 0.24 7.60 -20.22
C ILE A 51 -0.22 8.42 -21.43
N THR A 52 -0.35 9.73 -21.27
CA THR A 52 -0.84 10.61 -22.34
C THR A 52 0.15 10.75 -23.49
N ASP A 53 1.45 10.83 -23.20
CA ASP A 53 2.50 10.88 -24.21
C ASP A 53 2.56 9.56 -25.02
N TYR A 54 2.42 8.41 -24.33
CA TYR A 54 2.42 7.10 -24.98
C TYR A 54 1.23 6.93 -25.94
N LEU A 55 0.02 7.26 -25.49
CA LEU A 55 -1.19 7.11 -26.27
C LEU A 55 -1.31 8.18 -27.40
N GLY A 56 -0.56 9.28 -27.26
CA GLY A 56 -0.35 10.28 -28.30
C GLY A 56 -1.55 11.18 -28.59
N ALA A 57 -1.33 12.18 -29.46
CA ALA A 57 -2.24 13.28 -29.72
C ALA A 57 -3.59 12.88 -30.38
N LYS A 58 -3.73 11.67 -30.87
CA LYS A 58 -4.99 11.17 -31.44
C LYS A 58 -6.01 10.73 -30.38
N THR A 59 -5.53 10.43 -29.18
CA THR A 59 -6.35 10.03 -28.04
C THR A 59 -6.86 11.28 -27.33
N LYS A 60 -8.14 11.30 -27.01
CA LYS A 60 -8.74 12.38 -26.23
C LYS A 60 -8.64 12.06 -24.76
N PHE A 61 -8.11 12.98 -24.00
CA PHE A 61 -7.94 12.89 -22.54
C PHE A 61 -8.81 13.92 -21.85
N GLU A 62 -9.40 13.54 -20.75
CA GLU A 62 -10.11 14.45 -19.84
C GLU A 62 -9.54 14.22 -18.43
N THR A 63 -9.44 15.29 -17.64
CA THR A 63 -9.00 15.19 -16.24
C THR A 63 -9.96 15.99 -15.39
N ASP A 64 -10.46 15.42 -14.31
CA ASP A 64 -11.31 16.15 -13.37
C ASP A 64 -10.51 16.96 -12.35
N SER A 65 -11.21 17.70 -11.50
CA SER A 65 -10.59 18.55 -10.48
C SER A 65 -9.85 17.78 -9.38
N LYS A 66 -10.07 16.46 -9.27
CA LYS A 66 -9.33 15.60 -8.35
C LYS A 66 -8.08 14.99 -8.98
N GLY A 67 -7.94 15.05 -10.30
CA GLY A 67 -6.81 14.48 -11.02
C GLY A 67 -7.06 13.07 -11.56
N ASN A 68 -8.30 12.57 -11.55
CA ASN A 68 -8.62 11.36 -12.29
C ASN A 68 -8.47 11.62 -13.80
N LEU A 69 -7.85 10.69 -14.51
CA LEU A 69 -7.68 10.77 -15.97
C LEU A 69 -8.67 9.84 -16.66
N TYR A 70 -9.37 10.35 -17.66
CA TYR A 70 -10.41 9.62 -18.41
C TYR A 70 -10.03 9.49 -19.88
N ILE A 71 -10.24 8.29 -20.42
CA ILE A 71 -10.07 8.00 -21.84
C ILE A 71 -11.24 7.15 -22.31
N ASN A 72 -11.96 7.64 -23.32
CA ASN A 72 -13.12 6.95 -23.86
C ASN A 72 -12.79 6.32 -25.23
N VAL A 73 -12.78 5.00 -25.29
CA VAL A 73 -12.66 4.24 -26.54
C VAL A 73 -14.05 3.79 -26.98
N LEU A 74 -14.52 4.37 -28.08
CA LEU A 74 -15.86 4.09 -28.62
C LEU A 74 -15.89 2.74 -29.34
N LYS A 75 -17.08 2.11 -29.38
CA LYS A 75 -17.35 0.95 -30.23
C LYS A 75 -17.21 1.29 -31.71
N LYS A 76 -17.09 0.28 -32.56
CA LYS A 76 -17.02 0.45 -34.04
C LYS A 76 -18.15 1.27 -34.61
N ASN A 77 -19.35 1.17 -34.04
CA ASN A 77 -20.54 1.95 -34.43
C ASN A 77 -20.57 3.36 -33.81
N LYS A 78 -19.46 3.80 -33.17
CA LYS A 78 -19.31 5.10 -32.51
C LYS A 78 -20.21 5.32 -31.27
N THR A 79 -20.81 4.27 -30.73
CA THR A 79 -21.54 4.35 -29.46
C THR A 79 -20.60 4.10 -28.26
N PRO A 80 -20.89 4.66 -27.07
CA PRO A 80 -20.14 4.35 -25.86
C PRO A 80 -20.27 2.89 -25.44
N SER A 81 -19.23 2.36 -24.83
CA SER A 81 -19.27 1.06 -24.15
C SER A 81 -20.00 1.18 -22.79
N LYS A 82 -20.48 0.05 -22.31
CA LYS A 82 -21.05 -0.09 -20.96
C LYS A 82 -20.04 -0.56 -19.93
N VAL A 83 -18.76 -0.61 -20.30
CA VAL A 83 -17.65 -1.04 -19.44
C VAL A 83 -16.84 0.16 -18.99
N MET A 84 -16.58 0.25 -17.70
CA MET A 84 -15.57 1.11 -17.11
C MET A 84 -14.39 0.24 -16.65
N PHE A 85 -13.20 0.55 -17.11
CA PHE A 85 -11.94 -0.03 -16.66
C PHE A 85 -11.26 0.90 -15.66
N SER A 86 -10.64 0.34 -14.64
CA SER A 86 -10.14 1.05 -13.48
C SER A 86 -8.72 0.62 -13.11
N SER A 87 -7.88 1.58 -12.79
CA SER A 87 -6.53 1.43 -12.23
C SER A 87 -6.18 2.72 -11.49
N HIS A 88 -5.16 2.73 -10.62
CA HIS A 88 -4.77 3.94 -9.92
C HIS A 88 -3.35 4.43 -10.26
N LEU A 89 -3.12 5.73 -10.05
CA LEU A 89 -1.91 6.43 -10.46
C LEU A 89 -0.84 6.49 -9.37
N ASP A 90 -1.27 6.46 -8.11
CA ASP A 90 -0.39 6.55 -6.95
C ASP A 90 0.16 5.20 -6.53
N THR A 91 1.13 5.23 -5.64
CA THR A 91 1.72 4.09 -4.95
C THR A 91 2.04 4.50 -3.53
N VAL A 92 2.20 3.55 -2.61
CA VAL A 92 2.56 3.83 -1.20
C VAL A 92 3.99 4.34 -1.01
N ASP A 93 4.84 4.37 -2.05
CA ASP A 93 6.26 4.75 -1.91
C ASP A 93 6.44 6.26 -1.69
N SER A 94 6.27 6.69 -0.44
CA SER A 94 6.55 8.07 0.01
C SER A 94 8.01 8.31 0.33
N ARG A 95 8.80 7.24 0.49
CA ARG A 95 10.22 7.27 0.84
C ARG A 95 11.07 7.49 -0.42
N ASN A 96 12.29 7.94 -0.25
CA ASN A 96 13.28 8.02 -1.31
C ASN A 96 12.88 8.92 -2.51
N LYS A 97 12.10 10.00 -2.27
CA LYS A 97 11.69 10.95 -3.30
C LYS A 97 12.88 11.46 -4.12
N GLY A 98 12.78 11.32 -5.45
CA GLY A 98 13.81 11.79 -6.38
C GLY A 98 15.06 10.91 -6.47
N VAL A 99 15.10 9.75 -5.82
CA VAL A 99 16.16 8.76 -5.97
C VAL A 99 15.94 7.94 -7.24
N GLU A 100 17.00 7.71 -8.01
CA GLU A 100 16.94 6.87 -9.20
C GLU A 100 16.53 5.44 -8.83
N ARG A 101 15.53 4.93 -9.54
CA ARG A 101 15.01 3.57 -9.37
C ARG A 101 15.65 2.67 -10.42
N ILE A 102 16.14 1.52 -9.99
CA ILE A 102 16.78 0.52 -10.83
C ILE A 102 15.85 -0.68 -10.89
N ILE A 103 15.42 -1.00 -12.10
CA ILE A 103 14.60 -2.19 -12.33
C ILE A 103 15.53 -3.38 -12.55
N LEU A 104 15.28 -4.44 -11.79
CA LEU A 104 16.06 -5.67 -11.77
C LEU A 104 15.16 -6.84 -12.18
N LYS A 105 15.77 -7.84 -12.80
CA LYS A 105 15.12 -9.09 -13.22
C LYS A 105 15.79 -10.26 -12.52
N THR A 106 14.97 -11.09 -11.87
CA THR A 106 15.43 -12.34 -11.26
C THR A 106 15.72 -13.39 -12.33
N LYS A 107 16.25 -14.54 -11.95
CA LYS A 107 16.48 -15.66 -12.87
C LYS A 107 15.19 -16.24 -13.43
N ASP A 108 14.11 -16.14 -12.68
CA ASP A 108 12.78 -16.65 -13.03
C ASP A 108 11.89 -15.57 -13.65
N ASP A 109 12.49 -14.54 -14.25
CA ASP A 109 11.84 -13.44 -14.97
C ASP A 109 10.95 -12.50 -14.13
N TRP A 110 11.04 -12.58 -12.80
CA TRP A 110 10.36 -11.66 -11.91
C TRP A 110 11.05 -10.29 -11.89
N ILE A 111 10.25 -9.26 -11.90
CA ILE A 111 10.73 -7.86 -11.85
C ILE A 111 10.72 -7.37 -10.41
N ARG A 112 11.77 -6.66 -10.02
CA ARG A 112 11.96 -5.99 -8.73
C ARG A 112 12.48 -4.57 -8.92
N CYS A 113 12.34 -3.76 -7.88
CA CYS A 113 12.94 -2.43 -7.81
C CYS A 113 14.06 -2.38 -6.77
N ALA A 114 15.12 -1.69 -7.09
CA ALA A 114 16.18 -1.32 -6.16
C ALA A 114 16.57 0.14 -6.33
N ILE A 115 17.20 0.69 -5.30
CA ILE A 115 17.79 2.04 -5.29
C ILE A 115 19.24 1.96 -4.79
N VAL A 116 20.06 2.95 -5.12
CA VAL A 116 21.40 3.08 -4.55
C VAL A 116 21.31 3.92 -3.28
N LYS A 117 21.77 3.38 -2.17
CA LYS A 117 21.95 4.11 -0.90
C LYS A 117 23.39 4.10 -0.46
N GLU A 118 23.86 5.23 0.05
CA GLU A 118 25.17 5.34 0.68
C GLU A 118 25.17 4.65 2.05
N GLU A 119 25.85 3.53 2.15
CA GLU A 119 26.03 2.82 3.41
C GLU A 119 27.25 3.34 4.12
N LYS A 120 27.07 3.97 5.28
CA LYS A 120 28.16 4.48 6.10
C LYS A 120 28.77 3.36 6.94
N TYR A 121 30.07 3.30 6.98
CA TYR A 121 30.83 2.37 7.80
C TYR A 121 32.06 3.01 8.43
N LEU A 122 32.55 2.40 9.49
CA LEU A 122 33.72 2.83 10.20
C LEU A 122 34.96 2.12 9.67
N THR A 123 36.08 2.83 9.56
CA THR A 123 37.40 2.24 9.31
C THR A 123 38.38 2.65 10.35
N ILE A 124 39.25 1.71 10.78
CA ILE A 124 40.44 1.96 11.60
C ILE A 124 41.63 1.56 10.74
N GLY A 125 42.45 2.54 10.35
CA GLY A 125 43.46 2.31 9.32
C GLY A 125 42.82 1.92 7.99
N LYS A 126 43.12 0.70 7.54
CA LYS A 126 42.56 0.11 6.30
C LYS A 126 41.37 -0.84 6.56
N GLU A 127 41.13 -1.20 7.80
CA GLU A 127 40.14 -2.20 8.16
C GLU A 127 38.77 -1.57 8.37
N LYS A 128 37.72 -2.23 7.84
CA LYS A 128 36.32 -1.93 8.09
C LYS A 128 35.92 -2.53 9.44
N VAL A 129 35.36 -1.71 10.34
CA VAL A 129 34.96 -2.13 11.69
C VAL A 129 33.48 -1.84 11.94
N ASN A 130 32.82 -2.75 12.65
CA ASN A 130 31.46 -2.52 13.12
C ASN A 130 31.46 -1.92 14.54
N LYS A 131 30.26 -1.49 15.01
CA LYS A 131 30.09 -0.92 16.34
C LYS A 131 30.66 -1.82 17.45
N PHE A 132 30.38 -3.12 17.40
CA PHE A 132 30.84 -4.08 18.40
C PHE A 132 32.37 -4.22 18.43
N GLN A 133 33.03 -4.22 17.26
CA GLN A 133 34.50 -4.21 17.19
C GLN A 133 35.09 -2.94 17.75
N LEU A 134 34.45 -1.79 17.50
CA LEU A 134 34.85 -0.49 18.04
C LEU A 134 34.74 -0.48 19.59
N GLU A 135 33.62 -0.95 20.13
CA GLU A 135 33.39 -1.10 21.55
C GLU A 135 34.42 -2.05 22.21
N SER A 136 34.69 -3.18 21.55
CA SER A 136 35.71 -4.13 22.02
C SER A 136 37.10 -3.49 22.06
N LEU A 137 37.44 -2.63 21.11
CA LEU A 137 38.70 -1.89 21.10
C LEU A 137 38.75 -0.83 22.20
N ALA A 138 37.62 -0.16 22.46
CA ALA A 138 37.48 0.81 23.55
C ALA A 138 37.63 0.13 24.91
N ARG A 139 36.96 -0.98 25.15
CA ARG A 139 37.08 -1.77 26.39
C ARG A 139 38.50 -2.26 26.67
N LYS A 140 39.25 -2.64 25.64
CA LYS A 140 40.68 -2.97 25.78
C LYS A 140 41.54 -1.80 26.27
N LYS A 141 41.00 -0.58 26.21
CA LYS A 141 41.63 0.66 26.72
C LYS A 141 40.98 1.15 28.01
N ASP A 142 40.29 0.27 28.73
CA ASP A 142 39.52 0.57 29.95
C ASP A 142 38.45 1.67 29.74
N MET A 143 37.86 1.72 28.56
CA MET A 143 36.80 2.68 28.20
C MET A 143 35.56 1.92 27.81
N ASP A 144 34.46 2.20 28.48
CA ASP A 144 33.13 1.71 28.13
C ASP A 144 32.23 2.89 27.73
N PHE A 145 31.30 2.70 26.80
CA PHE A 145 30.35 3.73 26.39
C PHE A 145 29.18 3.12 25.63
N ASP A 146 27.98 3.64 25.85
CA ASP A 146 26.76 3.19 25.18
C ASP A 146 26.62 3.81 23.79
N THR A 147 27.08 5.04 23.61
CA THR A 147 27.05 5.76 22.33
C THR A 147 28.44 6.29 21.99
N TYR A 148 28.65 6.55 20.69
CA TYR A 148 29.91 7.15 20.24
C TYR A 148 29.66 8.20 19.15
N THR A 149 30.60 9.12 19.03
CA THR A 149 30.70 10.04 17.89
C THR A 149 32.12 10.07 17.36
N ILE A 150 32.30 10.48 16.10
CA ILE A 150 33.61 10.68 15.50
C ILE A 150 33.77 12.16 15.16
N ARG A 151 34.80 12.78 15.69
CA ARG A 151 35.18 14.17 15.39
C ARG A 151 36.68 14.20 15.10
N ASP A 152 37.07 14.89 14.03
CA ASP A 152 38.48 15.03 13.62
C ASP A 152 39.24 13.69 13.51
N GLY A 153 38.56 12.63 13.07
CA GLY A 153 39.13 11.29 12.95
C GLY A 153 39.30 10.55 14.28
N LYS A 154 38.76 11.06 15.39
CA LYS A 154 38.86 10.45 16.71
C LYS A 154 37.51 10.03 17.24
N VAL A 155 37.47 8.88 17.96
CA VAL A 155 36.26 8.35 18.56
C VAL A 155 36.10 8.90 19.97
N TYR A 156 34.90 9.42 20.24
CA TYR A 156 34.46 9.85 21.56
C TYR A 156 33.26 8.99 21.95
N GLY A 157 33.19 8.54 23.19
CA GLY A 157 32.09 7.76 23.74
C GLY A 157 31.34 8.56 24.81
N SER A 158 30.12 8.11 25.10
CA SER A 158 29.30 8.60 26.22
C SER A 158 28.60 7.45 26.88
N ASP A 159 28.58 7.41 28.20
CA ASP A 159 27.84 6.40 28.98
C ASP A 159 26.34 6.73 29.07
N GLU A 160 25.96 8.01 28.81
CA GLU A 160 24.58 8.47 28.81
C GLU A 160 24.22 9.14 27.47
N PRO A 161 23.21 8.64 26.72
CA PRO A 161 22.90 9.13 25.38
C PRO A 161 22.49 10.60 25.29
N LEU A 162 21.93 11.17 26.37
CA LEU A 162 21.32 12.51 26.35
C LEU A 162 22.13 13.57 27.08
N PHE A 163 22.91 13.23 28.12
CA PHE A 163 23.59 14.17 28.97
C PHE A 163 25.02 13.76 29.38
N GLY A 164 25.53 12.66 28.83
CA GLY A 164 26.81 12.11 29.21
C GLY A 164 28.00 12.98 28.79
N ASN A 165 29.07 12.95 29.56
CA ASN A 165 30.35 13.54 29.18
C ASN A 165 31.00 12.69 28.09
N TRP A 166 31.34 13.32 26.98
CA TRP A 166 32.04 12.64 25.88
C TRP A 166 33.47 12.34 26.26
N VAL A 167 33.85 11.10 26.21
CA VAL A 167 35.20 10.61 26.54
C VAL A 167 35.93 10.22 25.27
N TYR A 168 37.18 10.74 25.14
CA TYR A 168 38.02 10.36 24.01
C TYR A 168 38.60 8.95 24.20
N THR A 169 38.31 8.06 23.29
CA THR A 169 38.77 6.65 23.34
C THR A 169 40.22 6.47 22.90
N GLY A 170 40.84 7.47 22.28
CA GLY A 170 42.16 7.36 21.67
C GLY A 170 42.20 6.43 20.44
N ILE A 171 41.03 6.12 19.85
CA ILE A 171 40.91 5.30 18.64
C ILE A 171 40.74 6.23 17.47
N ASP A 172 41.69 6.20 16.51
CA ASP A 172 41.56 6.91 15.23
C ASP A 172 40.66 6.11 14.31
N ALA A 173 39.48 6.65 14.02
CA ALA A 173 38.51 6.04 13.14
C ALA A 173 37.92 7.07 12.17
N LYS A 174 37.61 6.64 10.98
CA LYS A 174 36.98 7.47 9.93
C LYS A 174 35.67 6.87 9.50
N ILE A 175 34.68 7.73 9.29
CA ILE A 175 33.45 7.36 8.62
C ILE A 175 33.73 7.41 7.11
N LYS A 176 33.46 6.31 6.44
CA LYS A 176 33.41 6.21 4.97
C LYS A 176 32.03 5.81 4.53
N SER A 177 31.72 6.01 3.26
CA SER A 177 30.51 5.49 2.64
C SER A 177 30.86 4.73 1.38
N GLU A 178 29.98 3.79 1.04
CA GLU A 178 30.02 3.10 -0.24
C GLU A 178 28.58 2.97 -0.77
N PRO A 179 28.36 3.09 -2.10
CA PRO A 179 27.05 2.85 -2.68
C PRO A 179 26.69 1.37 -2.56
N LYS A 180 25.46 1.08 -2.12
CA LYS A 180 24.90 -0.27 -2.04
C LYS A 180 23.50 -0.29 -2.62
N LEU A 181 23.18 -1.38 -3.32
CA LEU A 181 21.82 -1.64 -3.74
C LEU A 181 20.95 -1.99 -2.52
N ARG A 182 19.76 -1.41 -2.47
CA ARG A 182 18.71 -1.71 -1.51
C ARG A 182 17.42 -1.95 -2.24
N ALA A 183 16.68 -2.96 -1.84
CA ALA A 183 15.34 -3.19 -2.34
C ALA A 183 14.46 -1.97 -2.06
N ASN A 184 13.50 -1.73 -2.92
CA ASN A 184 12.53 -0.66 -2.80
C ASN A 184 11.19 -1.10 -3.39
N ILE A 185 10.10 -0.53 -2.92
CA ILE A 185 8.75 -0.77 -3.41
C ILE A 185 8.76 -0.61 -4.94
N LEU A 186 8.29 -1.64 -5.66
CA LEU A 186 8.27 -1.61 -7.13
C LEU A 186 7.16 -0.70 -7.67
N GLY A 187 6.02 -0.65 -6.94
CA GLY A 187 4.82 0.06 -7.38
C GLY A 187 4.15 -0.65 -8.58
N ALA A 188 4.27 -1.98 -8.65
CA ALA A 188 3.48 -2.80 -9.57
C ALA A 188 1.99 -2.66 -9.28
N ASP A 189 1.66 -2.49 -8.03
CA ASP A 189 0.43 -1.97 -7.46
C ASP A 189 0.44 -0.41 -7.56
N ASP A 190 -0.26 0.28 -8.53
CA ASP A 190 -1.04 -0.34 -9.62
C ASP A 190 -0.55 0.13 -11.01
N LYS A 191 0.77 0.27 -11.19
CA LYS A 191 1.33 0.65 -12.49
C LYS A 191 1.20 -0.47 -13.53
N VAL A 192 1.07 -1.72 -13.07
CA VAL A 192 0.77 -2.85 -13.97
C VAL A 192 -0.65 -2.73 -14.51
N GLY A 193 -1.63 -2.37 -13.70
CA GLY A 193 -2.98 -2.07 -14.16
C GLY A 193 -3.03 -0.87 -15.11
N CYS A 194 -2.28 0.19 -14.81
CA CYS A 194 -2.12 1.32 -15.74
C CYS A 194 -1.56 0.86 -17.10
N TYR A 195 -0.55 0.00 -17.10
CA TYR A 195 0.01 -0.57 -18.32
C TYR A 195 -1.02 -1.42 -19.09
N ILE A 196 -1.74 -2.32 -18.39
CA ILE A 196 -2.81 -3.14 -18.98
C ILE A 196 -3.81 -2.25 -19.70
N MET A 197 -4.31 -1.22 -19.03
CA MET A 197 -5.30 -0.30 -19.60
C MET A 197 -4.76 0.43 -20.83
N CYS A 198 -3.51 0.89 -20.84
CA CYS A 198 -2.89 1.48 -22.02
C CYS A 198 -2.82 0.50 -23.20
N ARG A 199 -2.45 -0.75 -22.93
CA ARG A 199 -2.40 -1.81 -23.98
C ARG A 199 -3.78 -2.15 -24.53
N MET A 200 -4.81 -2.16 -23.68
CA MET A 200 -6.20 -2.37 -24.11
C MET A 200 -6.72 -1.21 -24.97
N ILE A 201 -6.37 0.04 -24.62
CA ILE A 201 -6.69 1.24 -25.42
C ILE A 201 -6.04 1.15 -26.79
N GLU A 202 -4.77 0.78 -26.86
CA GLU A 202 -4.01 0.62 -28.10
C GLU A 202 -4.62 -0.46 -29.01
N GLN A 203 -5.14 -1.55 -28.43
CA GLN A 203 -5.89 -2.58 -29.15
C GLN A 203 -7.30 -2.12 -29.58
N GLY A 204 -7.73 -0.93 -29.18
CA GLY A 204 -9.04 -0.37 -29.51
C GLY A 204 -10.19 -1.10 -28.80
N ILE A 205 -9.96 -1.68 -27.64
CA ILE A 205 -11.00 -2.31 -26.82
C ILE A 205 -11.95 -1.24 -26.30
N PRO A 206 -13.25 -1.29 -26.65
CA PRO A 206 -14.19 -0.25 -26.25
C PRO A 206 -14.40 -0.21 -24.75
N GLY A 207 -14.31 0.98 -24.15
CA GLY A 207 -14.51 1.18 -22.71
C GLY A 207 -14.25 2.63 -22.29
N MET A 208 -14.70 2.96 -21.11
CA MET A 208 -14.28 4.15 -20.37
C MET A 208 -13.14 3.74 -19.46
N TYR A 209 -11.94 4.21 -19.72
CA TYR A 209 -10.76 3.95 -18.93
C TYR A 209 -10.57 5.09 -17.93
N VAL A 210 -10.56 4.77 -16.65
CA VAL A 210 -10.40 5.76 -15.56
C VAL A 210 -9.16 5.40 -14.75
N PHE A 211 -8.15 6.26 -14.83
CA PHE A 211 -6.97 6.17 -13.98
C PHE A 211 -7.20 7.06 -12.77
N HIS A 212 -7.40 6.44 -11.62
CA HIS A 212 -7.83 7.13 -10.41
C HIS A 212 -6.67 7.81 -9.69
N HIS A 213 -6.98 8.93 -9.05
CA HIS A 213 -6.12 9.62 -8.12
C HIS A 213 -6.28 9.06 -6.71
N GLY A 214 -5.16 8.83 -6.00
CA GLY A 214 -5.15 8.63 -4.55
C GLY A 214 -5.93 7.41 -4.05
N GLU A 215 -5.77 6.25 -4.67
CA GLU A 215 -6.33 4.98 -4.18
C GLU A 215 -5.75 4.64 -2.82
N GLU A 216 -4.41 4.66 -2.71
CA GLU A 216 -3.63 4.34 -1.51
C GLU A 216 -3.92 5.27 -0.32
N ALA A 217 -4.52 6.42 -0.59
CA ALA A 217 -5.03 7.35 0.42
C ALA A 217 -6.56 7.26 0.55
N SER A 218 -7.08 6.04 0.59
CA SER A 218 -8.51 5.74 0.77
C SER A 218 -9.38 6.03 -0.45
N CYS A 219 -8.93 5.71 -1.66
CA CYS A 219 -9.71 5.75 -2.90
C CYS A 219 -10.34 7.14 -3.15
N GLN A 220 -9.55 8.21 -3.01
CA GLN A 220 -10.05 9.59 -3.08
C GLN A 220 -10.71 9.90 -4.42
N GLY A 221 -10.08 9.48 -5.52
CA GLY A 221 -10.55 9.73 -6.87
C GLY A 221 -11.85 9.02 -7.20
N SER A 222 -11.93 7.71 -6.94
CA SER A 222 -13.13 6.93 -7.23
C SER A 222 -14.32 7.32 -6.34
N LYS A 223 -14.09 7.59 -5.05
CA LYS A 223 -15.14 8.11 -4.16
C LYS A 223 -15.65 9.47 -4.60
N TYR A 224 -14.77 10.34 -5.12
CA TYR A 224 -15.17 11.62 -5.70
C TYR A 224 -16.10 11.41 -6.90
N ILE A 225 -15.74 10.52 -7.83
CA ILE A 225 -16.58 10.18 -8.99
C ILE A 225 -17.93 9.59 -8.53
N ALA A 226 -17.92 8.63 -7.63
CA ALA A 226 -19.12 7.97 -7.14
C ALA A 226 -20.10 8.94 -6.46
N ARG A 227 -19.59 9.99 -5.82
CA ARG A 227 -20.38 11.02 -5.16
C ARG A 227 -20.81 12.13 -6.11
N GLU A 228 -19.87 12.78 -6.79
CA GLU A 228 -20.11 14.00 -7.57
C GLU A 228 -20.59 13.70 -9.01
N TYR A 229 -20.17 12.56 -9.57
CA TYR A 229 -20.51 12.16 -10.94
C TYR A 229 -21.33 10.86 -10.98
N LYS A 230 -22.20 10.65 -10.02
CA LYS A 230 -23.03 9.44 -9.89
C LYS A 230 -23.82 9.14 -11.17
N GLU A 231 -24.38 10.16 -11.83
CA GLU A 231 -25.14 9.98 -13.07
C GLU A 231 -24.24 9.54 -14.24
N PHE A 232 -22.96 9.93 -14.23
CA PHE A 232 -21.99 9.41 -15.18
C PHE A 232 -21.72 7.91 -14.89
N ALA A 233 -21.50 7.54 -13.63
CA ALA A 233 -21.22 6.15 -13.25
C ALA A 233 -22.41 5.21 -13.56
N LYS A 234 -23.65 5.66 -13.46
CA LYS A 234 -24.86 4.89 -13.83
C LYS A 234 -24.94 4.47 -15.31
N ASN A 235 -24.12 5.07 -16.17
CA ASN A 235 -24.09 4.67 -17.59
C ASN A 235 -23.41 3.33 -17.83
N PHE A 236 -22.70 2.78 -16.85
CA PHE A 236 -21.94 1.54 -16.96
C PHE A 236 -22.68 0.36 -16.33
N ASN A 237 -22.50 -0.81 -16.91
CA ASN A 237 -22.94 -2.09 -16.38
C ASN A 237 -21.82 -2.75 -15.56
N TYR A 238 -20.58 -2.44 -15.91
CA TYR A 238 -19.38 -3.10 -15.39
C TYR A 238 -18.34 -2.07 -14.95
N CYS A 239 -17.69 -2.31 -13.81
CA CYS A 239 -16.47 -1.65 -13.39
C CYS A 239 -15.40 -2.71 -13.10
N ILE A 240 -14.35 -2.75 -13.92
CA ILE A 240 -13.31 -3.76 -13.89
C ILE A 240 -12.00 -3.09 -13.44
N ALA A 241 -11.54 -3.41 -12.24
CA ALA A 241 -10.23 -2.98 -11.75
C ALA A 241 -9.15 -4.02 -12.09
N PHE A 242 -7.93 -3.55 -12.37
CA PHE A 242 -6.75 -4.37 -12.63
C PHE A 242 -5.72 -4.17 -11.51
N ASP A 243 -6.16 -4.39 -10.29
CA ASP A 243 -5.45 -4.03 -9.06
C ASP A 243 -5.56 -5.14 -8.00
N ARG A 244 -5.29 -6.39 -8.41
CA ARG A 244 -5.30 -7.52 -7.49
C ARG A 244 -4.00 -8.31 -7.60
N ALA A 245 -3.36 -8.55 -6.45
CA ALA A 245 -2.20 -9.44 -6.36
C ALA A 245 -2.54 -10.87 -6.81
N GLY A 246 -1.51 -11.64 -7.18
CA GLY A 246 -1.65 -13.05 -7.58
C GLY A 246 -2.13 -13.22 -9.02
N TYR A 247 -2.67 -14.41 -9.34
CA TYR A 247 -2.94 -14.84 -10.72
C TYR A 247 -4.38 -15.21 -11.02
N ASN A 248 -5.15 -15.62 -9.99
CA ASN A 248 -6.33 -16.46 -10.20
C ASN A 248 -7.65 -15.81 -9.84
N ASP A 249 -7.63 -14.64 -9.22
CA ASP A 249 -8.83 -14.05 -8.63
C ASP A 249 -9.60 -13.15 -9.60
N ILE A 250 -10.91 -13.39 -9.71
CA ILE A 250 -11.93 -12.43 -10.14
C ILE A 250 -12.79 -12.15 -8.90
N ILE A 251 -12.64 -10.99 -8.32
CA ILE A 251 -13.20 -10.67 -7.01
C ILE A 251 -14.72 -10.48 -7.07
N THR A 252 -15.45 -11.24 -6.26
CA THR A 252 -16.92 -11.15 -6.14
C THR A 252 -17.40 -10.41 -4.89
N LYS A 253 -16.51 -10.24 -3.91
CA LYS A 253 -16.78 -9.43 -2.71
C LYS A 253 -15.57 -8.58 -2.38
N GLN A 254 -15.81 -7.34 -2.03
CA GLN A 254 -14.77 -6.43 -1.56
C GLN A 254 -15.11 -5.99 -0.13
N SER A 255 -14.19 -6.21 0.82
CA SER A 255 -14.41 -5.97 2.25
C SER A 255 -15.75 -6.57 2.75
N GLY A 256 -16.10 -7.78 2.29
CA GLY A 256 -17.30 -8.50 2.69
C GLY A 256 -18.59 -8.10 1.97
N ILE A 257 -18.58 -7.03 1.16
CA ILE A 257 -19.74 -6.58 0.37
C ILE A 257 -19.70 -7.25 -0.99
N VAL A 258 -20.81 -7.85 -1.42
CA VAL A 258 -20.94 -8.43 -2.77
C VAL A 258 -20.84 -7.31 -3.79
N CYS A 259 -19.82 -7.35 -4.63
CA CYS A 259 -19.52 -6.33 -5.64
C CYS A 259 -19.87 -6.75 -7.06
N CYS A 260 -19.84 -8.05 -7.38
CA CYS A 260 -20.38 -8.59 -8.62
C CYS A 260 -21.08 -9.94 -8.39
N SER A 261 -21.85 -10.38 -9.38
CA SER A 261 -22.50 -11.66 -9.35
C SER A 261 -21.53 -12.81 -9.66
N ASN A 262 -21.84 -14.02 -9.18
CA ASN A 262 -21.06 -15.21 -9.54
C ASN A 262 -21.20 -15.54 -11.03
N GLU A 263 -22.35 -15.29 -11.62
CA GLU A 263 -22.61 -15.49 -13.05
C GLU A 263 -21.67 -14.64 -13.90
N PHE A 264 -21.55 -13.34 -13.57
CA PHE A 264 -20.61 -12.44 -14.23
C PHE A 264 -19.17 -12.92 -14.07
N ALA A 265 -18.74 -13.20 -12.83
CA ALA A 265 -17.35 -13.60 -12.55
C ALA A 265 -16.98 -14.94 -13.19
N THR A 266 -17.94 -15.89 -13.26
CA THR A 266 -17.75 -17.19 -13.91
C THR A 266 -17.61 -17.03 -15.42
N ASP A 267 -18.49 -16.28 -16.08
CA ASP A 267 -18.42 -16.07 -17.53
C ASP A 267 -17.13 -15.35 -17.93
N LEU A 268 -16.74 -14.31 -17.17
CA LEU A 268 -15.46 -13.62 -17.37
C LEU A 268 -14.28 -14.58 -17.22
N ALA A 269 -14.28 -15.42 -16.17
CA ALA A 269 -13.25 -16.43 -15.96
C ALA A 269 -13.20 -17.43 -17.12
N GLU A 270 -14.34 -17.94 -17.60
CA GLU A 270 -14.40 -18.87 -18.70
C GLU A 270 -13.84 -18.28 -20.00
N GLN A 271 -14.14 -17.01 -20.27
CA GLN A 271 -13.61 -16.32 -21.46
C GLN A 271 -12.10 -16.16 -21.38
N MET A 272 -11.56 -15.70 -20.24
CA MET A 272 -10.12 -15.54 -20.03
C MET A 272 -9.38 -16.88 -20.05
N ASN A 273 -9.96 -17.89 -19.41
CA ASN A 273 -9.36 -19.24 -19.27
C ASN A 273 -9.19 -20.01 -20.58
N ARG A 274 -9.73 -19.53 -21.68
CA ARG A 274 -9.45 -20.08 -23.02
C ARG A 274 -7.99 -19.89 -23.44
N ARG A 275 -7.28 -18.93 -22.80
CA ARG A 275 -5.89 -18.58 -23.09
C ARG A 275 -4.94 -18.79 -21.92
N LEU A 276 -5.45 -18.80 -20.70
CA LEU A 276 -4.63 -18.98 -19.54
C LEU A 276 -4.19 -20.45 -19.37
N PRO A 277 -2.96 -20.70 -18.88
CA PRO A 277 -2.47 -22.04 -18.62
C PRO A 277 -3.30 -22.71 -17.50
N PRO A 278 -3.37 -24.05 -17.47
CA PRO A 278 -4.25 -24.77 -16.54
C PRO A 278 -4.03 -24.45 -15.05
N GLN A 279 -2.79 -24.18 -14.65
CA GLN A 279 -2.41 -23.88 -13.28
C GLN A 279 -2.72 -22.44 -12.85
N GLU A 280 -2.98 -21.56 -13.79
CA GLU A 280 -3.18 -20.12 -13.57
C GLU A 280 -4.56 -19.65 -14.03
N LYS A 281 -5.53 -20.55 -14.00
CA LYS A 281 -6.88 -20.22 -14.41
C LYS A 281 -7.57 -19.32 -13.41
N MET A 282 -8.20 -18.28 -13.92
CA MET A 282 -9.05 -17.37 -13.17
C MET A 282 -10.28 -18.09 -12.63
N LYS A 283 -10.73 -17.67 -11.45
CA LYS A 283 -11.95 -18.16 -10.78
C LYS A 283 -12.60 -17.06 -9.97
N PRO A 284 -13.91 -17.11 -9.75
CA PRO A 284 -14.59 -16.23 -8.78
C PRO A 284 -14.01 -16.39 -7.40
N SER A 285 -13.68 -15.26 -6.73
CA SER A 285 -13.09 -15.23 -5.40
C SER A 285 -13.79 -14.22 -4.48
N PRO A 286 -14.26 -14.61 -3.30
CA PRO A 286 -14.91 -13.72 -2.35
C PRO A 286 -13.94 -12.95 -1.44
N HIS A 287 -12.63 -13.06 -1.67
CA HIS A 287 -11.57 -12.58 -0.77
C HIS A 287 -10.92 -11.28 -1.24
N GLY A 288 -11.72 -10.29 -1.63
CA GLY A 288 -11.22 -8.98 -2.08
C GLY A 288 -11.05 -7.97 -0.96
N ALA A 289 -9.96 -7.21 -1.02
CA ALA A 289 -9.81 -5.96 -0.30
C ALA A 289 -10.64 -4.85 -0.96
N TYR A 290 -10.72 -3.69 -0.32
CA TYR A 290 -11.33 -2.51 -0.91
C TYR A 290 -10.36 -1.91 -1.94
N THR A 291 -10.85 -1.56 -3.12
CA THR A 291 -10.14 -0.79 -4.14
C THR A 291 -11.11 0.17 -4.82
N ASP A 292 -10.67 0.91 -5.82
CA ASP A 292 -11.49 1.90 -6.54
C ASP A 292 -12.81 1.36 -7.07
N SER A 293 -12.84 0.13 -7.62
CA SER A 293 -14.09 -0.47 -8.11
C SER A 293 -15.14 -0.67 -7.02
N ALA A 294 -14.72 -0.80 -5.76
CA ALA A 294 -15.64 -0.91 -4.62
C ALA A 294 -16.46 0.37 -4.41
N SER A 295 -15.91 1.54 -4.74
CA SER A 295 -16.59 2.83 -4.63
C SER A 295 -17.87 2.90 -5.49
N TYR A 296 -17.96 2.09 -6.52
CA TYR A 296 -19.07 2.08 -7.48
C TYR A 296 -20.11 0.98 -7.23
N THR A 297 -19.90 0.12 -6.24
CA THR A 297 -20.72 -1.08 -6.00
C THR A 297 -22.22 -0.77 -5.80
N GLU A 298 -22.57 0.41 -5.25
CA GLU A 298 -23.98 0.83 -5.07
C GLU A 298 -24.54 1.58 -6.30
N ILE A 299 -23.77 1.65 -7.41
CA ILE A 299 -24.13 2.42 -8.61
C ILE A 299 -24.07 1.54 -9.86
N ILE A 300 -22.99 0.77 -10.00
CA ILE A 300 -22.71 -0.09 -11.15
C ILE A 300 -23.04 -1.54 -10.76
N PRO A 301 -23.80 -2.27 -11.59
CA PRO A 301 -24.22 -3.64 -11.28
C PRO A 301 -23.07 -4.60 -10.98
N GLU A 302 -22.06 -4.67 -11.83
CA GLU A 302 -20.98 -5.63 -11.71
C GLU A 302 -19.65 -4.90 -11.52
N CYS A 303 -19.10 -4.93 -10.29
CA CYS A 303 -17.82 -4.34 -9.96
C CYS A 303 -16.86 -5.45 -9.52
N THR A 304 -15.69 -5.55 -10.14
CA THR A 304 -14.70 -6.58 -9.81
C THR A 304 -13.28 -6.02 -9.79
N ASN A 305 -12.37 -6.80 -9.21
CA ASN A 305 -10.93 -6.61 -9.27
C ASN A 305 -10.29 -7.91 -9.77
N ILE A 306 -9.36 -7.83 -10.72
CA ILE A 306 -8.73 -8.98 -11.39
C ILE A 306 -7.26 -9.04 -11.02
N SER A 307 -6.77 -10.24 -10.71
CA SER A 307 -5.35 -10.49 -10.44
C SER A 307 -4.47 -10.15 -11.65
N VAL A 308 -3.38 -9.42 -11.41
CA VAL A 308 -2.49 -8.91 -12.45
C VAL A 308 -1.02 -9.36 -12.33
N GLY A 309 -0.71 -10.28 -11.39
CA GLY A 309 0.57 -10.98 -11.33
C GLY A 309 1.63 -10.37 -10.43
N TYR A 310 1.33 -9.33 -9.64
CA TYR A 310 2.25 -8.85 -8.63
C TYR A 310 2.07 -9.58 -7.30
N LYS A 311 3.09 -9.50 -6.45
CA LYS A 311 3.12 -10.06 -5.09
C LYS A 311 3.85 -9.13 -4.15
N SER A 312 3.57 -9.29 -2.84
CA SER A 312 4.22 -8.55 -1.75
C SER A 312 4.12 -7.02 -1.93
N GLN A 313 2.99 -6.54 -2.46
CA GLN A 313 2.72 -5.11 -2.59
C GLN A 313 2.92 -4.38 -1.26
N HIS A 314 3.19 -3.07 -1.32
CA HIS A 314 3.45 -2.20 -0.16
C HIS A 314 4.72 -2.55 0.63
N THR A 315 5.56 -3.46 0.13
CA THR A 315 6.83 -3.82 0.77
C THR A 315 8.02 -3.64 -0.17
N ASP A 316 9.22 -3.60 0.39
CA ASP A 316 10.46 -3.55 -0.39
C ASP A 316 10.72 -4.88 -1.16
N ASP A 317 9.96 -5.94 -0.85
CA ASP A 317 10.00 -7.24 -1.55
C ASP A 317 8.97 -7.35 -2.68
N GLU A 318 8.31 -6.26 -3.03
CA GLU A 318 7.34 -6.25 -4.11
C GLU A 318 7.95 -6.71 -5.43
N THR A 319 7.25 -7.63 -6.08
CA THR A 319 7.66 -8.21 -7.37
C THR A 319 6.46 -8.35 -8.28
N PHE A 320 6.69 -8.46 -9.59
CA PHE A 320 5.65 -8.92 -10.51
C PHE A 320 6.20 -9.85 -11.58
N ASP A 321 5.34 -10.72 -12.09
CA ASP A 321 5.63 -11.70 -13.12
C ASP A 321 5.39 -11.08 -14.50
N HIS A 322 6.48 -10.68 -15.16
CA HIS A 322 6.42 -10.04 -16.46
C HIS A 322 6.00 -11.02 -17.59
N GLU A 323 6.44 -12.26 -17.52
CA GLU A 323 6.10 -13.28 -18.51
C GLU A 323 4.61 -13.58 -18.44
N TRP A 324 4.08 -13.81 -17.25
CA TRP A 324 2.66 -14.04 -17.06
C TRP A 324 1.80 -12.87 -17.57
N LEU A 325 2.18 -11.64 -17.26
CA LEU A 325 1.49 -10.46 -17.74
C LEU A 325 1.43 -10.41 -19.27
N THR A 326 2.59 -10.56 -19.93
CA THR A 326 2.73 -10.27 -21.37
C THR A 326 2.35 -11.44 -22.26
N VAL A 327 2.60 -12.68 -21.83
CA VAL A 327 2.36 -13.90 -22.60
C VAL A 327 0.98 -14.47 -22.34
N HIS A 328 0.46 -14.33 -21.12
CA HIS A 328 -0.79 -14.99 -20.73
C HIS A 328 -1.93 -14.00 -20.46
N LEU A 329 -1.77 -13.05 -19.55
CA LEU A 329 -2.86 -12.18 -19.13
C LEU A 329 -3.33 -11.22 -20.23
N LEU A 330 -2.43 -10.45 -20.84
CA LEU A 330 -2.82 -9.49 -21.88
C LEU A 330 -3.52 -10.15 -23.06
N PRO A 331 -3.01 -11.26 -23.66
CA PRO A 331 -3.73 -11.96 -24.71
C PRO A 331 -5.10 -12.53 -24.26
N ALA A 332 -5.25 -12.91 -22.98
CA ALA A 332 -6.53 -13.35 -22.45
C ALA A 332 -7.53 -12.17 -22.36
N LEU A 333 -7.10 -11.03 -21.82
CA LEU A 333 -7.94 -9.82 -21.72
C LEU A 333 -8.37 -9.27 -23.08
N PHE A 334 -7.49 -9.34 -24.10
CA PHE A 334 -7.81 -8.87 -25.46
C PHE A 334 -8.88 -9.67 -26.17
N GLN A 335 -9.21 -10.88 -25.70
CA GLN A 335 -10.20 -11.76 -26.32
C GLN A 335 -11.54 -11.79 -25.60
N VAL A 336 -11.64 -11.17 -24.43
CA VAL A 336 -12.90 -11.08 -23.69
C VAL A 336 -13.89 -10.25 -24.50
N ASP A 337 -15.08 -10.78 -24.72
CA ASP A 337 -16.22 -10.02 -25.21
C ASP A 337 -16.87 -9.27 -24.03
N TRP A 338 -16.28 -8.13 -23.70
CA TRP A 338 -16.66 -7.31 -22.55
C TRP A 338 -18.12 -6.85 -22.56
N GLU A 339 -18.74 -6.79 -23.74
CA GLU A 339 -20.12 -6.33 -23.89
C GLU A 339 -21.15 -7.45 -23.76
N SER A 340 -20.72 -8.71 -23.83
CA SER A 340 -21.60 -9.89 -23.75
C SER A 340 -21.70 -10.45 -22.32
N LEU A 341 -20.93 -9.95 -21.39
CA LEU A 341 -20.92 -10.43 -20.00
C LEU A 341 -22.31 -10.26 -19.35
N PRO A 342 -22.74 -11.19 -18.48
CA PRO A 342 -24.04 -11.10 -17.83
C PRO A 342 -24.09 -9.94 -16.82
N VAL A 343 -25.30 -9.37 -16.64
CA VAL A 343 -25.62 -8.40 -15.60
C VAL A 343 -26.68 -9.02 -14.72
N SER A 344 -26.32 -9.52 -13.58
CA SER A 344 -27.21 -10.28 -12.69
C SER A 344 -27.41 -9.62 -11.32
N ARG A 345 -26.53 -8.66 -10.93
CA ARG A 345 -26.64 -7.98 -9.65
C ARG A 345 -27.42 -6.66 -9.78
N ASP A 346 -28.28 -6.39 -8.81
CA ASP A 346 -28.92 -5.08 -8.63
C ASP A 346 -28.06 -4.23 -7.66
N PRO A 347 -27.44 -3.11 -8.12
CA PRO A 347 -26.60 -2.28 -7.28
C PRO A 347 -27.38 -1.55 -6.16
N SER A 348 -28.69 -1.43 -6.26
CA SER A 348 -29.53 -0.84 -5.21
C SER A 348 -29.71 -1.77 -4.00
N VAL A 349 -29.46 -3.07 -4.18
CA VAL A 349 -29.55 -4.08 -3.11
C VAL A 349 -28.17 -4.36 -2.53
N ARG A 350 -27.91 -3.80 -1.36
CA ARG A 350 -26.65 -4.06 -0.64
C ARG A 350 -26.69 -5.46 -0.02
N THR A 351 -25.97 -6.38 -0.62
CA THR A 351 -25.88 -7.75 -0.13
C THR A 351 -24.57 -7.94 0.63
N TYR A 352 -24.69 -8.24 1.92
CA TYR A 352 -23.54 -8.68 2.73
C TYR A 352 -23.39 -10.18 2.54
N GLY A 353 -22.20 -10.64 2.17
CA GLY A 353 -21.89 -12.06 2.27
C GLY A 353 -22.01 -12.47 3.74
N TYR A 354 -22.58 -13.64 4.01
CA TYR A 354 -22.60 -14.23 5.35
C TYR A 354 -21.14 -14.45 5.82
N LEU A 355 -20.61 -13.45 6.49
CA LEU A 355 -19.47 -13.63 7.36
C LEU A 355 -20.07 -14.19 8.65
N GLY A 356 -19.86 -15.46 8.93
CA GLY A 356 -20.14 -16.01 10.26
C GLY A 356 -19.50 -15.06 11.28
N TYR A 357 -20.26 -14.70 12.28
CA TYR A 357 -19.88 -13.77 13.36
C TYR A 357 -18.47 -14.11 13.85
N GLY A 358 -17.48 -13.30 13.51
CA GLY A 358 -16.09 -13.48 13.94
C GLY A 358 -15.09 -13.15 12.82
N GLY A 359 -14.85 -11.90 12.53
CA GLY A 359 -13.77 -11.54 11.63
C GLY A 359 -13.95 -10.25 10.86
N TYR A 360 -14.21 -9.16 11.53
CA TYR A 360 -13.88 -7.85 11.01
C TYR A 360 -12.48 -7.51 11.52
N TYR A 361 -11.63 -7.23 10.59
CA TYR A 361 -10.32 -6.60 10.58
C TYR A 361 -9.13 -7.50 10.21
N GLY A 362 -8.55 -7.13 9.09
CA GLY A 362 -7.12 -7.25 8.83
C GLY A 362 -6.61 -8.65 8.60
N ASN A 363 -6.97 -9.21 7.47
CA ASN A 363 -6.01 -10.03 6.78
C ASN A 363 -5.98 -9.52 5.34
N TYR A 364 -4.90 -8.90 4.94
CA TYR A 364 -4.50 -8.86 3.55
C TYR A 364 -4.32 -10.33 3.17
N GLY A 365 -5.44 -10.95 2.74
CA GLY A 365 -5.54 -12.39 2.61
C GLY A 365 -4.80 -12.86 1.38
N TYR A 366 -3.71 -13.51 1.62
CA TYR A 366 -3.19 -14.49 0.69
C TYR A 366 -4.23 -15.59 0.53
N SER A 367 -4.44 -16.09 -0.69
CA SER A 367 -5.24 -17.28 -0.91
C SER A 367 -4.61 -18.46 -0.16
N ALA A 368 -5.42 -19.45 0.23
CA ALA A 368 -4.95 -20.63 0.95
C ALA A 368 -3.89 -21.46 0.17
N GLU A 369 -3.61 -21.09 -1.08
CA GLU A 369 -2.59 -21.69 -1.94
C GLU A 369 -1.22 -21.03 -1.81
N ASP A 370 -1.12 -19.87 -1.11
CA ASP A 370 0.16 -19.19 -0.85
C ASP A 370 0.92 -19.75 0.35
N GLU A 371 0.38 -20.80 1.03
CA GLU A 371 1.04 -21.45 2.20
C GLU A 371 2.28 -22.29 1.85
N GLU A 372 2.61 -22.48 0.58
CA GLU A 372 3.77 -23.30 0.18
C GLU A 372 5.12 -22.55 0.17
N TYR A 373 5.10 -21.21 0.42
CA TYR A 373 6.34 -20.43 0.59
C TYR A 373 6.42 -19.84 2.00
N GLY A 374 7.03 -20.63 2.85
CA GLY A 374 7.17 -20.53 4.27
C GLY A 374 7.54 -19.19 4.88
N SER A 375 6.76 -18.81 5.84
CA SER A 375 7.25 -18.31 7.12
C SER A 375 6.32 -18.84 8.21
N GLY A 376 6.87 -19.71 9.08
CA GLY A 376 6.09 -20.42 10.07
C GLY A 376 5.49 -19.52 11.13
N PHE A 377 4.18 -19.47 11.15
CA PHE A 377 3.40 -19.21 12.36
C PHE A 377 2.40 -20.33 12.53
N THR A 378 2.71 -21.20 13.47
CA THR A 378 1.85 -22.31 13.88
C THR A 378 0.61 -21.76 14.58
N ASN A 379 -0.54 -21.91 13.93
CA ASN A 379 -1.85 -21.69 14.54
C ASN A 379 -2.17 -22.90 15.45
N ARG A 380 -2.06 -22.74 16.76
CA ARG A 380 -2.63 -23.70 17.72
C ARG A 380 -4.10 -23.39 17.90
N GLY A 381 -4.95 -24.24 17.32
CA GLY A 381 -6.38 -24.24 17.53
C GLY A 381 -6.73 -24.42 19.01
N GLY A 382 -7.40 -23.43 19.57
CA GLY A 382 -8.02 -23.48 20.89
C GLY A 382 -9.52 -23.66 20.77
N VAL A 383 -10.04 -24.72 21.35
CA VAL A 383 -11.45 -25.04 21.45
C VAL A 383 -12.13 -23.99 22.35
N TRP A 384 -13.16 -23.31 21.85
CA TRP A 384 -13.93 -22.32 22.60
C TRP A 384 -15.01 -23.01 23.44
N GLY A 385 -14.75 -23.10 24.74
CA GLY A 385 -15.79 -23.40 25.74
C GLY A 385 -16.51 -22.11 26.15
N LYS A 386 -17.83 -22.12 26.12
CA LYS A 386 -18.68 -21.04 26.60
C LYS A 386 -18.40 -20.76 28.07
N THR A 387 -17.93 -19.57 28.43
CA THR A 387 -18.00 -19.05 29.80
C THR A 387 -18.42 -17.58 29.78
N SER A 388 -19.42 -17.30 30.58
CA SER A 388 -20.09 -15.99 30.77
C SER A 388 -19.25 -14.93 31.51
N SER A 389 -17.91 -15.02 31.47
CA SER A 389 -17.02 -14.09 32.18
C SER A 389 -16.35 -13.04 31.30
N THR A 390 -16.52 -13.12 29.96
CA THR A 390 -15.79 -12.26 28.99
C THR A 390 -16.31 -10.82 28.99
N THR A 391 -17.61 -10.63 29.11
CA THR A 391 -18.24 -9.29 29.09
C THR A 391 -17.82 -8.42 30.28
N ALA A 392 -17.67 -9.01 31.45
CA ALA A 392 -17.27 -8.27 32.66
C ALA A 392 -15.80 -7.82 32.62
N SER A 393 -14.91 -8.53 31.90
CA SER A 393 -13.50 -8.17 31.78
C SER A 393 -13.29 -7.05 30.76
N VAL A 394 -14.00 -7.09 29.64
CA VAL A 394 -13.94 -6.06 28.60
C VAL A 394 -14.48 -4.73 29.14
N THR A 395 -15.63 -4.75 29.84
CA THR A 395 -16.20 -3.54 30.45
C THR A 395 -15.28 -2.96 31.55
N ARG A 396 -14.55 -3.80 32.30
CA ARG A 396 -13.55 -3.32 33.27
C ARG A 396 -12.32 -2.69 32.57
N THR A 397 -11.88 -3.21 31.46
CA THR A 397 -10.74 -2.68 30.69
C THR A 397 -11.11 -1.34 30.08
N VAL A 398 -12.29 -1.21 29.46
CA VAL A 398 -12.79 0.04 28.89
C VAL A 398 -12.98 1.10 29.97
N LYS A 399 -13.60 0.75 31.14
CA LYS A 399 -13.75 1.68 32.26
C LYS A 399 -12.43 2.09 32.92
N ARG A 400 -11.43 1.21 32.91
CA ARG A 400 -10.07 1.53 33.36
C ARG A 400 -9.38 2.44 32.35
N GLY A 401 -9.57 2.21 31.07
CA GLY A 401 -9.11 3.03 29.98
C GLY A 401 -9.68 4.44 30.07
N ALA A 402 -10.99 4.59 30.16
CA ALA A 402 -11.66 5.90 30.28
C ALA A 402 -11.12 6.76 31.46
N LYS A 403 -10.69 6.13 32.56
CA LYS A 403 -10.00 6.83 33.67
C LYS A 403 -8.60 7.31 33.27
N ASN A 404 -7.85 6.52 32.53
CA ASN A 404 -6.50 6.88 32.07
C ASN A 404 -6.56 7.98 31.02
N ILE A 405 -7.53 7.96 30.11
CA ILE A 405 -7.78 9.02 29.13
C ILE A 405 -8.03 10.36 29.80
N ARG A 406 -8.89 10.41 30.82
CA ARG A 406 -9.11 11.64 31.58
C ARG A 406 -7.83 12.20 32.12
N SER A 407 -6.95 11.34 32.65
CA SER A 407 -5.62 11.72 33.17
C SER A 407 -4.71 12.21 32.07
N CYS A 408 -4.69 11.57 30.90
CA CYS A 408 -3.93 12.02 29.75
C CYS A 408 -4.46 13.35 29.20
N PHE A 409 -5.78 13.46 28.99
CA PHE A 409 -6.40 14.69 28.51
C PHE A 409 -6.15 15.88 29.44
N ASP A 410 -6.25 15.68 30.77
CA ASP A 410 -5.95 16.72 31.75
C ASP A 410 -4.47 17.12 31.76
N ARG A 411 -3.56 16.19 31.44
CA ARG A 411 -2.13 16.42 31.31
C ARG A 411 -1.79 17.31 30.11
N TYR A 412 -2.48 17.15 28.98
CA TYR A 412 -2.27 17.90 27.75
C TYR A 412 -3.20 19.12 27.60
N LYS A 413 -4.18 19.31 28.47
CA LYS A 413 -5.13 20.41 28.44
C LYS A 413 -4.48 21.81 28.46
N HIS A 414 -3.34 21.95 29.12
CA HIS A 414 -2.60 23.21 29.16
C HIS A 414 -1.90 23.49 27.81
N VAL A 415 -1.43 22.48 27.11
CA VAL A 415 -0.81 22.59 25.79
C VAL A 415 -1.87 22.97 24.76
N MET A 416 -3.03 22.28 24.78
CA MET A 416 -4.16 22.60 23.88
C MET A 416 -4.73 24.00 24.09
N LYS A 417 -4.63 24.57 25.30
CA LYS A 417 -5.06 25.96 25.56
C LYS A 417 -4.16 27.02 24.95
N ASN A 418 -2.92 26.66 24.60
CA ASN A 418 -1.92 27.56 24.02
C ASN A 418 -1.82 27.40 22.50
N VAL A 419 -2.60 26.53 21.87
CA VAL A 419 -2.69 26.40 20.41
C VAL A 419 -3.67 27.45 19.92
N ASP A 420 -3.18 28.43 19.17
CA ASP A 420 -4.03 29.38 18.47
C ASP A 420 -4.58 28.70 17.20
N PRO A 421 -5.88 28.47 17.09
CA PRO A 421 -6.48 27.82 15.93
C PRO A 421 -6.30 28.62 14.61
N PHE A 422 -5.91 29.91 14.70
CA PHE A 422 -5.69 30.78 13.55
C PHE A 422 -4.21 31.07 13.26
N ASP A 423 -3.28 30.50 14.02
CA ASP A 423 -1.85 30.63 13.78
C ASP A 423 -1.44 29.75 12.57
N PRO A 424 -0.80 30.31 11.52
CA PRO A 424 -0.36 29.56 10.34
C PRO A 424 0.59 28.39 10.68
N GLU A 425 1.33 28.47 11.78
CA GLU A 425 2.25 27.39 12.21
C GLU A 425 1.57 26.38 13.16
N THR A 426 0.60 26.82 13.95
CA THR A 426 -0.10 26.01 14.95
C THR A 426 -1.63 26.06 14.82
N GLY A 427 -2.17 26.96 14.02
CA GLY A 427 -3.59 27.22 13.81
C GLY A 427 -4.26 26.25 12.83
N PHE A 428 -5.56 26.40 12.67
CA PHE A 428 -6.38 25.58 11.76
C PHE A 428 -6.71 26.36 10.49
N ASP A 429 -6.73 25.66 9.36
CA ASP A 429 -7.26 26.21 8.11
C ASP A 429 -8.81 26.22 8.18
N ASP A 430 -9.43 27.31 7.75
CA ASP A 430 -10.90 27.45 7.71
C ASP A 430 -11.59 26.43 6.81
N THR A 431 -10.85 25.75 5.94
CA THR A 431 -11.34 24.66 5.07
C THR A 431 -11.30 23.28 5.75
N GLU A 432 -10.64 23.16 6.90
CA GLU A 432 -10.58 21.91 7.63
C GLU A 432 -11.92 21.62 8.35
N THR A 433 -12.38 20.37 8.23
CA THR A 433 -13.48 19.88 9.04
C THR A 433 -13.07 19.76 10.51
N GLU A 434 -14.05 19.75 11.43
CA GLU A 434 -13.77 19.52 12.86
C GLU A 434 -13.01 18.21 13.10
N GLU A 435 -13.31 17.18 12.33
CA GLU A 435 -12.61 15.89 12.35
C GLU A 435 -11.13 16.02 11.95
N MET A 436 -10.82 16.77 10.90
CA MET A 436 -9.45 17.02 10.47
C MET A 436 -8.68 17.84 11.50
N LYS A 437 -9.31 18.84 12.12
CA LYS A 437 -8.72 19.64 13.19
C LYS A 437 -8.39 18.77 14.41
N ILE A 438 -9.31 17.91 14.83
CA ILE A 438 -9.11 16.96 15.93
C ILE A 438 -7.96 16.01 15.62
N ASN A 439 -7.93 15.43 14.43
CA ASN A 439 -6.86 14.52 14.02
C ASN A 439 -5.49 15.21 14.02
N ARG A 440 -5.40 16.45 13.53
CA ARG A 440 -4.15 17.22 13.54
C ARG A 440 -3.67 17.50 14.96
N ILE A 441 -4.57 17.89 15.85
CA ILE A 441 -4.25 18.09 17.27
C ILE A 441 -3.74 16.78 17.89
N LEU A 442 -4.44 15.67 17.66
CA LEU A 442 -4.07 14.37 18.19
C LEU A 442 -2.70 13.93 17.68
N LEU A 443 -2.42 14.08 16.40
CA LEU A 443 -1.11 13.74 15.79
C LEU A 443 0.03 14.60 16.36
N THR A 444 -0.24 15.87 16.65
CA THR A 444 0.75 16.78 17.25
C THR A 444 1.07 16.41 18.70
N PHE A 445 0.08 15.93 19.45
CA PHE A 445 0.23 15.64 20.89
C PHE A 445 0.39 14.14 21.22
N LEU A 446 0.20 13.24 20.26
CA LEU A 446 0.51 11.83 20.44
C LEU A 446 2.05 11.65 20.42
N SER A 447 2.66 11.70 21.59
CA SER A 447 4.10 11.46 21.73
C SER A 447 4.43 9.96 21.60
N GLU A 448 5.71 9.65 21.32
CA GLU A 448 6.21 8.26 21.34
C GLU A 448 6.12 7.61 22.73
N GLU A 449 5.98 8.41 23.78
CA GLU A 449 5.86 7.97 25.17
C GLU A 449 4.48 7.38 25.52
N MET A 450 3.45 7.58 24.67
CA MET A 450 2.12 7.04 24.89
C MET A 450 2.02 5.63 24.32
N SER A 451 1.45 4.70 25.10
CA SER A 451 1.12 3.37 24.62
C SER A 451 0.01 3.43 23.53
N GLU A 452 -0.03 2.45 22.64
CA GLU A 452 -1.06 2.36 21.59
C GLU A 452 -2.50 2.36 22.16
N ASN A 453 -2.70 1.79 23.35
CA ASN A 453 -3.97 1.83 24.03
C ASN A 453 -4.32 3.26 24.48
N GLU A 454 -3.38 4.00 25.03
CA GLU A 454 -3.60 5.40 25.43
C GLU A 454 -3.90 6.28 24.20
N LYS A 455 -3.23 6.06 23.08
CA LYS A 455 -3.49 6.75 21.81
C LYS A 455 -4.92 6.46 21.30
N ALA A 456 -5.29 5.18 21.24
CA ALA A 456 -6.61 4.76 20.78
C ALA A 456 -7.73 5.35 21.64
N GLU A 457 -7.55 5.35 22.95
CA GLU A 457 -8.48 5.93 23.90
C GLU A 457 -8.62 7.46 23.73
N LEU A 458 -7.52 8.15 23.48
CA LEU A 458 -7.54 9.59 23.21
C LEU A 458 -8.31 9.92 21.93
N VAL A 459 -8.14 9.11 20.88
CA VAL A 459 -8.89 9.24 19.62
C VAL A 459 -10.39 9.05 19.84
N LEU A 460 -10.82 7.97 20.52
CA LEU A 460 -12.23 7.72 20.79
C LEU A 460 -12.88 8.92 21.47
N ARG A 461 -12.21 9.51 22.42
CA ARG A 461 -12.73 10.66 23.16
C ARG A 461 -12.74 11.94 22.33
N ALA A 462 -11.74 12.14 21.47
CA ALA A 462 -11.70 13.30 20.58
C ALA A 462 -12.87 13.31 19.60
N TYR A 463 -13.37 12.13 19.24
CA TYR A 463 -14.59 11.97 18.41
C TYR A 463 -15.88 11.89 19.23
N GLU A 464 -15.84 12.22 20.53
CA GLU A 464 -17.01 12.13 21.43
C GLU A 464 -17.65 10.73 21.50
N ILE A 465 -16.89 9.70 21.18
CA ILE A 465 -17.35 8.31 21.32
C ILE A 465 -17.34 7.93 22.80
N ASN A 466 -18.52 7.61 23.34
CA ASN A 466 -18.60 7.16 24.72
C ASN A 466 -17.97 5.76 24.85
N PRO A 467 -16.93 5.59 25.68
CA PRO A 467 -16.29 4.28 25.86
C PRO A 467 -17.23 3.19 26.41
N ASP A 468 -18.34 3.57 27.07
CA ASP A 468 -19.32 2.63 27.57
C ASP A 468 -20.25 2.09 26.46
N ASP A 469 -20.31 2.75 25.29
CA ASP A 469 -21.08 2.35 24.12
C ASP A 469 -20.31 1.41 23.19
N VAL A 470 -19.02 1.17 23.47
CA VAL A 470 -18.14 0.31 22.68
C VAL A 470 -18.11 -1.09 23.28
N GLU A 471 -19.21 -1.85 23.13
CA GLU A 471 -19.33 -3.19 23.73
C GLU A 471 -18.36 -4.25 23.18
N GLU A 472 -17.73 -4.02 22.02
CA GLU A 472 -16.89 -5.01 21.32
C GLU A 472 -15.58 -4.45 20.72
N PHE A 473 -14.99 -3.41 21.31
CA PHE A 473 -13.76 -2.83 20.78
C PHE A 473 -12.53 -3.57 21.33
N ASN A 474 -11.87 -4.36 20.48
CA ASN A 474 -10.61 -5.03 20.82
C ASN A 474 -9.42 -4.19 20.39
N PHE A 475 -8.85 -3.40 21.29
CA PHE A 475 -7.74 -2.49 21.03
C PHE A 475 -6.42 -3.20 20.65
N ASN A 476 -6.29 -4.48 20.94
CA ASN A 476 -5.04 -5.23 20.71
C ASN A 476 -4.83 -5.65 19.25
N ASN A 477 -5.83 -5.48 18.37
CA ASN A 477 -5.77 -5.94 16.97
C ASN A 477 -5.87 -4.81 15.93
N ARG A 478 -5.69 -3.55 16.29
CA ARG A 478 -5.62 -2.46 15.32
C ARG A 478 -4.21 -1.89 15.26
N THR A 479 -3.52 -2.18 14.17
CA THR A 479 -2.49 -1.29 13.66
C THR A 479 -3.20 -0.10 13.04
N TRP A 480 -3.15 1.05 13.69
CA TRP A 480 -3.55 2.31 13.07
C TRP A 480 -2.50 2.62 12.00
N GLY A 481 -2.87 2.46 10.72
CA GLY A 481 -2.07 3.02 9.65
C GLY A 481 -2.16 4.55 9.76
N LEU A 482 -1.21 5.13 10.45
CA LEU A 482 -0.88 6.54 10.42
C LEU A 482 0.21 6.79 9.39
#